data_e071540a77892b8c3383a21c206145a3
#
_entry.id   e071540a77892b8c3383a21c206145a3
#
_cell.length_a   1.000
_cell.length_b   1.000
_cell.length_c   1.000
_cell.angle_alpha   90.00
_cell.angle_beta   90.00
_cell.angle_gamma   90.00
#
_symmetry.space_group_name_H-M   'P 1'
#
loop_
_entity.id
_entity.type
_entity.pdbx_description
1 polymer ?
#
loop_
_entity_poly.entity_id
_entity_poly.type
_entity_poly.pdbx_seq_one_letter_code
_entity_poly.pdbx_strand_id
1 'polypeptide(L)'
;MNLSVTCDQQKNLEKLTRLQSQSESWFDFRAGRVTASLVYDVCRTSVTQPSKSLLMKICYPLKCRFSSPQTNWGLSKESTALSVYEENCKSKHSEFCVERCGFIVSVDNPRFGASPDSIVSCLCCGRGCIEVKCPYKCKSSLKIEVDYVIGSGTTFQLNPNHRHNYQVQFLMFVLKVSYCDFVVWSPNDIVIIRVPFNVDFCDRFLDKPVDFHENCVMPELLCKYFSQGLKATTPFSVRYCKYSWEYYCCK
;
A
#
# COMPACT_ATOMS: atom_id res chain seq x y z
N MET A 1 19.89 11.37 -5.35
CA MET A 1 19.51 10.21 -4.50
C MET A 1 19.18 9.04 -5.43
N ASN A 2 19.93 7.95 -5.38
CA ASN A 2 19.64 6.77 -6.20
C ASN A 2 18.59 5.92 -5.46
N LEU A 3 17.39 5.80 -6.02
CA LEU A 3 16.28 5.01 -5.45
C LEU A 3 16.26 3.56 -5.99
N SER A 4 17.14 3.24 -6.96
CA SER A 4 17.13 1.90 -7.58
C SER A 4 17.43 0.80 -6.56
N VAL A 5 16.78 -0.34 -6.74
CA VAL A 5 16.87 -1.51 -5.87
C VAL A 5 17.06 -2.73 -6.76
N THR A 6 18.08 -3.56 -6.48
CA THR A 6 18.23 -4.84 -7.17
C THR A 6 17.22 -5.87 -6.65
N CYS A 7 16.98 -6.94 -7.41
CA CYS A 7 16.10 -8.04 -6.97
C CYS A 7 16.56 -8.65 -5.64
N ASP A 8 17.87 -8.77 -5.40
CA ASP A 8 18.39 -9.35 -4.16
C ASP A 8 18.24 -8.38 -2.98
N GLN A 9 18.43 -7.08 -3.22
CA GLN A 9 18.14 -6.05 -2.22
C GLN A 9 16.66 -6.03 -1.85
N GLN A 10 15.77 -6.15 -2.85
CA GLN A 10 14.32 -6.25 -2.62
C GLN A 10 13.97 -7.45 -1.73
N LYS A 11 14.49 -8.64 -2.05
CA LYS A 11 14.26 -9.86 -1.27
C LYS A 11 14.76 -9.74 0.18
N ASN A 12 15.95 -9.16 0.37
CA ASN A 12 16.53 -8.97 1.70
C ASN A 12 15.71 -7.96 2.51
N LEU A 13 15.27 -6.87 1.88
CA LEU A 13 14.44 -5.84 2.48
C LEU A 13 13.09 -6.43 2.89
N GLU A 14 12.45 -7.23 2.03
CA GLU A 14 11.20 -7.92 2.33
C GLU A 14 11.34 -8.76 3.60
N LYS A 15 12.40 -9.61 3.69
CA LYS A 15 12.65 -10.45 4.86
C LYS A 15 12.87 -9.65 6.15
N LEU A 16 13.66 -8.57 6.08
CA LEU A 16 13.96 -7.71 7.23
C LEU A 16 12.73 -6.98 7.79
N THR A 17 11.72 -6.79 6.96
CA THR A 17 10.55 -5.99 7.30
C THR A 17 9.26 -6.80 7.54
N ARG A 18 9.34 -8.12 7.66
CA ARG A 18 8.17 -9.01 7.86
C ARG A 18 7.39 -8.75 9.14
N LEU A 19 8.00 -8.13 10.15
CA LEU A 19 7.31 -7.67 11.35
C LEU A 19 6.50 -6.38 11.12
N GLN A 20 6.57 -5.81 9.92
CA GLN A 20 5.83 -4.64 9.47
C GLN A 20 5.86 -3.49 10.52
N SER A 21 4.72 -3.00 10.97
CA SER A 21 4.61 -1.86 11.89
C SER A 21 5.27 -2.07 13.26
N GLN A 22 5.73 -3.27 13.58
CA GLN A 22 6.50 -3.58 14.79
C GLN A 22 8.02 -3.36 14.60
N SER A 23 8.48 -3.09 13.38
CA SER A 23 9.89 -2.85 13.04
C SER A 23 10.10 -1.40 12.58
N GLU A 24 11.11 -0.71 13.12
CA GLU A 24 11.51 0.63 12.65
C GLU A 24 11.97 0.59 11.20
N SER A 25 12.72 -0.44 10.80
CA SER A 25 13.18 -0.63 9.43
C SER A 25 12.04 -0.61 8.41
N TRP A 26 10.85 -1.12 8.78
CA TRP A 26 9.69 -1.05 7.90
C TRP A 26 9.24 0.39 7.63
N PHE A 27 9.35 1.28 8.60
CA PHE A 27 9.07 2.70 8.42
C PHE A 27 10.18 3.39 7.60
N ASP A 28 11.45 3.06 7.87
CA ASP A 28 12.59 3.65 7.17
C ASP A 28 12.56 3.36 5.67
N PHE A 29 12.27 2.10 5.30
CA PHE A 29 12.17 1.73 3.88
C PHE A 29 10.90 2.25 3.20
N ARG A 30 9.87 2.58 3.94
CA ARG A 30 8.66 3.24 3.43
C ARG A 30 8.87 4.74 3.21
N ALA A 31 9.81 5.36 3.95
CA ALA A 31 10.06 6.79 3.85
C ALA A 31 10.39 7.22 2.42
N GLY A 32 9.67 8.24 1.95
CA GLY A 32 9.83 8.77 0.61
C GLY A 32 9.22 7.93 -0.51
N ARG A 33 8.45 6.88 -0.20
CA ARG A 33 7.78 6.05 -1.20
C ARG A 33 6.27 6.15 -1.11
N VAL A 34 5.61 6.23 -2.27
CA VAL A 34 4.15 6.08 -2.32
C VAL A 34 3.83 4.61 -2.11
N THR A 35 2.99 4.35 -1.10
CA THR A 35 2.63 2.99 -0.71
C THR A 35 1.18 2.68 -1.04
N ALA A 36 0.83 1.40 -1.17
CA ALA A 36 -0.52 0.95 -1.51
C ALA A 36 -1.60 1.54 -0.59
N SER A 37 -1.32 1.69 0.71
CA SER A 37 -2.26 2.27 1.68
C SER A 37 -2.49 3.78 1.50
N LEU A 38 -1.60 4.49 0.81
CA LEU A 38 -1.65 5.94 0.61
C LEU A 38 -1.96 6.36 -0.84
N VAL A 39 -1.91 5.43 -1.80
CA VAL A 39 -2.07 5.74 -3.22
C VAL A 39 -3.38 6.46 -3.54
N TYR A 40 -4.49 6.05 -2.91
CA TYR A 40 -5.78 6.72 -3.10
C TYR A 40 -5.73 8.19 -2.70
N ASP A 41 -5.16 8.49 -1.54
CA ASP A 41 -5.05 9.87 -1.04
C ASP A 41 -4.12 10.70 -1.94
N VAL A 42 -3.04 10.09 -2.48
CA VAL A 42 -2.16 10.70 -3.47
C VAL A 42 -2.91 11.04 -4.76
N CYS A 43 -3.76 10.16 -5.24
CA CYS A 43 -4.57 10.42 -6.44
C CYS A 43 -5.61 11.54 -6.26
N ARG A 44 -5.96 11.90 -5.03
CA ARG A 44 -6.99 12.90 -4.70
C ARG A 44 -6.43 14.25 -4.26
N THR A 45 -5.14 14.34 -3.97
CA THR A 45 -4.51 15.61 -3.58
C THR A 45 -4.03 16.40 -4.79
N SER A 46 -3.93 17.72 -4.64
CA SER A 46 -3.31 18.59 -5.65
C SER A 46 -1.78 18.54 -5.51
N VAL A 47 -1.07 18.54 -6.64
CA VAL A 47 0.39 18.63 -6.68
C VAL A 47 0.87 20.06 -6.36
N THR A 48 0.09 21.08 -6.74
CA THR A 48 0.41 22.49 -6.46
C THR A 48 0.14 22.89 -5.00
N GLN A 49 -0.83 22.22 -4.36
CA GLN A 49 -1.19 22.40 -2.95
C GLN A 49 -1.38 21.04 -2.30
N PRO A 50 -0.28 20.29 -2.05
CA PRO A 50 -0.40 18.94 -1.52
C PRO A 50 -0.90 18.94 -0.07
N SER A 51 -1.68 17.92 0.27
CA SER A 51 -2.04 17.68 1.67
C SER A 51 -0.78 17.52 2.52
N LYS A 52 -0.53 18.46 3.41
CA LYS A 52 0.65 18.45 4.29
C LYS A 52 0.72 17.18 5.15
N SER A 53 -0.42 16.73 5.69
CA SER A 53 -0.48 15.51 6.49
C SER A 53 -0.15 14.26 5.67
N LEU A 54 -0.59 14.18 4.42
CA LEU A 54 -0.26 13.09 3.52
C LEU A 54 1.22 13.08 3.17
N LEU A 55 1.78 14.25 2.82
CA LEU A 55 3.19 14.40 2.50
C LEU A 55 4.09 13.99 3.69
N MET A 56 3.72 14.43 4.90
CA MET A 56 4.43 14.03 6.13
C MET A 56 4.36 12.51 6.38
N LYS A 57 3.22 11.86 6.13
CA LYS A 57 3.09 10.39 6.24
C LYS A 57 3.96 9.64 5.24
N ILE A 58 4.20 10.22 4.06
CA ILE A 58 5.06 9.62 3.04
C ILE A 58 6.53 9.87 3.36
N CYS A 59 6.92 11.11 3.68
CA CYS A 59 8.32 11.47 3.88
C CYS A 59 8.88 11.04 5.24
N TYR A 60 8.03 11.05 6.29
CA TYR A 60 8.45 10.81 7.68
C TYR A 60 7.50 9.85 8.42
N PRO A 61 7.28 8.62 7.88
CA PRO A 61 6.24 7.72 8.38
C PRO A 61 6.43 7.33 9.85
N LEU A 62 7.67 7.19 10.33
CA LEU A 62 7.96 6.88 11.74
C LEU A 62 7.45 7.99 12.69
N LYS A 63 7.59 9.26 12.29
CA LYS A 63 7.10 10.41 13.06
C LYS A 63 5.57 10.56 13.02
N CYS A 64 4.93 9.95 12.02
CA CYS A 64 3.49 10.03 11.80
C CYS A 64 2.76 8.76 12.27
N ARG A 65 3.38 7.96 13.15
CA ARG A 65 2.71 6.80 13.77
C ARG A 65 1.47 7.27 14.51
N PHE A 66 0.38 6.61 14.20
CA PHE A 66 -0.92 6.90 14.80
C PHE A 66 -1.49 5.61 15.41
N SER A 67 -2.07 5.75 16.58
CA SER A 67 -2.74 4.66 17.29
C SER A 67 -4.16 5.09 17.65
N SER A 68 -5.11 4.23 17.42
CA SER A 68 -6.50 4.39 17.85
C SER A 68 -7.08 3.03 18.23
N PRO A 69 -8.21 2.99 18.97
CA PRO A 69 -8.89 1.73 19.25
C PRO A 69 -9.20 0.91 17.99
N GLN A 70 -9.51 1.57 16.87
CA GLN A 70 -9.80 0.94 15.60
C GLN A 70 -8.55 0.31 14.95
N THR A 71 -7.43 1.05 14.91
CA THR A 71 -6.18 0.53 14.37
C THR A 71 -5.61 -0.59 15.24
N ASN A 72 -5.69 -0.46 16.57
CA ASN A 72 -5.22 -1.50 17.50
C ASN A 72 -6.06 -2.78 17.37
N TRP A 73 -7.38 -2.64 17.23
CA TRP A 73 -8.26 -3.77 16.95
C TRP A 73 -7.86 -4.48 15.65
N GLY A 74 -7.73 -3.74 14.54
CA GLY A 74 -7.32 -4.29 13.25
C GLY A 74 -6.04 -5.11 13.37
N LEU A 75 -4.98 -4.49 13.89
CA LEU A 75 -3.69 -5.15 14.09
C LEU A 75 -3.75 -6.38 15.01
N SER A 76 -4.54 -6.32 16.10
CA SER A 76 -4.67 -7.45 17.03
C SER A 76 -5.44 -8.63 16.47
N LYS A 77 -6.27 -8.42 15.43
CA LYS A 77 -7.15 -9.45 14.85
C LYS A 77 -6.67 -9.97 13.50
N GLU A 78 -5.71 -9.32 12.89
CA GLU A 78 -5.16 -9.68 11.57
C GLU A 78 -4.68 -11.14 11.51
N SER A 79 -3.89 -11.58 12.49
CA SER A 79 -3.40 -12.97 12.55
C SER A 79 -4.55 -13.99 12.70
N THR A 80 -5.56 -13.67 13.49
CA THR A 80 -6.75 -14.52 13.65
C THR A 80 -7.52 -14.62 12.34
N ALA A 81 -7.71 -13.49 11.65
CA ALA A 81 -8.40 -13.46 10.37
C ALA A 81 -7.65 -14.25 9.29
N LEU A 82 -6.31 -14.16 9.26
CA LEU A 82 -5.46 -14.93 8.35
C LEU A 82 -5.58 -16.44 8.63
N SER A 83 -5.58 -16.88 9.89
CA SER A 83 -5.77 -18.29 10.23
C SER A 83 -7.13 -18.81 9.77
N VAL A 84 -8.21 -18.03 9.99
CA VAL A 84 -9.57 -18.41 9.53
C VAL A 84 -9.63 -18.44 8.00
N TYR A 85 -8.98 -17.48 7.30
CA TYR A 85 -8.86 -17.50 5.84
C TYR A 85 -8.15 -18.77 5.36
N GLU A 86 -7.01 -19.12 5.96
CA GLU A 86 -6.23 -20.31 5.59
C GLU A 86 -7.04 -21.59 5.77
N GLU A 87 -7.74 -21.76 6.88
CA GLU A 87 -8.62 -22.90 7.13
C GLU A 87 -9.73 -23.01 6.07
N ASN A 88 -10.36 -21.88 5.69
CA ASN A 88 -11.43 -21.86 4.69
C ASN A 88 -10.94 -22.19 3.27
N CYS A 89 -9.68 -21.93 2.95
CA CYS A 89 -9.13 -22.09 1.60
C CYS A 89 -8.35 -23.38 1.42
N LYS A 90 -7.70 -23.90 2.46
CA LYS A 90 -6.78 -25.04 2.41
C LYS A 90 -7.38 -26.30 1.76
N SER A 91 -8.63 -26.60 2.04
CA SER A 91 -9.32 -27.77 1.47
C SER A 91 -9.76 -27.59 0.00
N LYS A 92 -9.74 -26.35 -0.51
CA LYS A 92 -10.23 -26.00 -1.84
C LYS A 92 -9.10 -25.84 -2.87
N HIS A 93 -7.84 -25.84 -2.40
CA HIS A 93 -6.67 -25.58 -3.24
C HIS A 93 -5.58 -26.61 -3.00
N SER A 94 -4.87 -27.01 -4.06
CA SER A 94 -3.75 -27.96 -3.98
C SER A 94 -2.47 -27.19 -3.63
N GLU A 95 -1.68 -27.73 -2.69
CA GLU A 95 -0.44 -27.12 -2.19
C GLU A 95 -0.64 -25.66 -1.73
N PHE A 96 -1.72 -25.44 -1.00
CA PHE A 96 -2.06 -24.12 -0.50
C PHE A 96 -1.09 -23.66 0.59
N CYS A 97 -0.52 -22.48 0.40
CA CYS A 97 0.45 -21.89 1.33
C CYS A 97 0.15 -20.39 1.53
N VAL A 98 0.21 -19.95 2.78
CA VAL A 98 0.12 -18.53 3.17
C VAL A 98 1.41 -18.14 3.88
N GLU A 99 2.09 -17.12 3.39
CA GLU A 99 3.36 -16.66 3.93
C GLU A 99 3.29 -15.20 4.34
N ARG A 100 3.88 -14.85 5.49
CA ARG A 100 4.05 -13.45 5.90
C ARG A 100 4.88 -12.69 4.87
N CYS A 101 4.52 -11.43 4.67
CA CYS A 101 5.21 -10.55 3.74
C CYS A 101 5.66 -9.27 4.43
N GLY A 102 6.87 -8.85 4.11
CA GLY A 102 7.40 -7.56 4.51
C GLY A 102 7.09 -6.45 3.50
N PHE A 103 7.92 -5.42 3.51
CA PHE A 103 7.81 -4.31 2.56
C PHE A 103 8.54 -4.64 1.26
N ILE A 104 7.83 -4.59 0.16
CA ILE A 104 8.36 -4.81 -1.18
C ILE A 104 8.49 -3.48 -1.90
N VAL A 105 9.68 -3.13 -2.33
CA VAL A 105 9.94 -1.97 -3.21
C VAL A 105 9.81 -2.45 -4.66
N SER A 106 9.12 -1.70 -5.49
CA SER A 106 9.07 -2.00 -6.92
C SER A 106 10.46 -1.82 -7.55
N VAL A 107 10.95 -2.85 -8.22
CA VAL A 107 12.25 -2.79 -8.93
C VAL A 107 12.15 -1.87 -10.15
N ASP A 108 11.03 -1.94 -10.88
CA ASP A 108 10.82 -1.12 -12.08
C ASP A 108 10.54 0.35 -11.75
N ASN A 109 9.91 0.60 -10.60
CA ASN A 109 9.62 1.95 -10.14
C ASN A 109 9.87 2.09 -8.63
N PRO A 110 11.11 2.36 -8.21
CA PRO A 110 11.52 2.38 -6.79
C PRO A 110 10.86 3.49 -5.95
N ARG A 111 10.09 4.38 -6.56
CA ARG A 111 9.22 5.34 -5.88
C ARG A 111 8.04 4.67 -5.17
N PHE A 112 7.74 3.42 -5.55
CA PHE A 112 6.59 2.66 -5.11
C PHE A 112 6.99 1.50 -4.21
N GLY A 113 6.14 1.23 -3.24
CA GLY A 113 6.29 0.06 -2.39
C GLY A 113 4.96 -0.42 -1.82
N ALA A 114 4.96 -1.65 -1.37
CA ALA A 114 3.77 -2.32 -0.89
C ALA A 114 4.08 -3.31 0.25
N SER A 115 3.16 -3.45 1.19
CA SER A 115 3.19 -4.47 2.24
C SER A 115 1.80 -5.10 2.28
N PRO A 116 1.57 -6.20 1.58
CA PRO A 116 0.35 -6.98 1.80
C PRO A 116 0.40 -7.63 3.19
N ASP A 117 -0.73 -8.01 3.73
CA ASP A 117 -0.77 -8.70 5.02
C ASP A 117 -0.17 -10.10 4.90
N SER A 118 -0.34 -10.75 3.72
CA SER A 118 0.34 -12.02 3.39
C SER A 118 0.43 -12.24 1.88
N ILE A 119 1.26 -13.20 1.50
CA ILE A 119 1.29 -13.80 0.15
C ILE A 119 0.55 -15.14 0.23
N VAL A 120 -0.22 -15.44 -0.79
CA VAL A 120 -0.87 -16.74 -0.96
C VAL A 120 -0.37 -17.41 -2.23
N SER A 121 -0.21 -18.72 -2.21
CA SER A 121 0.13 -19.50 -3.38
C SER A 121 -0.55 -20.87 -3.34
N CYS A 122 -0.88 -21.41 -4.51
CA CYS A 122 -1.35 -22.78 -4.70
C CYS A 122 -1.11 -23.22 -6.15
N LEU A 123 -1.13 -24.53 -6.41
CA LEU A 123 -0.93 -25.05 -7.78
C LEU A 123 -2.03 -24.61 -8.75
N CYS A 124 -3.27 -24.48 -8.27
CA CYS A 124 -4.42 -24.20 -9.14
C CYS A 124 -4.58 -22.72 -9.52
N CYS A 125 -4.15 -21.77 -8.67
CA CYS A 125 -4.34 -20.33 -8.90
C CYS A 125 -3.02 -19.57 -9.07
N GLY A 126 -1.88 -20.20 -8.79
CA GLY A 126 -0.60 -19.54 -8.76
C GLY A 126 -0.42 -18.64 -7.53
N ARG A 127 0.37 -17.56 -7.69
CA ARG A 127 0.72 -16.64 -6.61
C ARG A 127 -0.18 -15.41 -6.62
N GLY A 128 -0.70 -15.05 -5.45
CA GLY A 128 -1.48 -13.84 -5.18
C GLY A 128 -1.05 -13.16 -3.89
N CYS A 129 -1.78 -12.13 -3.49
CA CYS A 129 -1.60 -11.48 -2.18
C CYS A 129 -2.92 -11.47 -1.39
N ILE A 130 -2.81 -11.20 -0.10
CA ILE A 130 -3.95 -11.09 0.82
C ILE A 130 -3.91 -9.70 1.44
N GLU A 131 -5.09 -9.07 1.51
CA GLU A 131 -5.33 -7.84 2.27
C GLU A 131 -6.49 -8.06 3.21
N VAL A 132 -6.26 -7.91 4.51
CA VAL A 132 -7.23 -8.19 5.58
C VAL A 132 -7.83 -6.89 6.12
N LYS A 133 -9.12 -6.89 6.36
CA LYS A 133 -9.82 -5.83 7.08
C LYS A 133 -10.64 -6.41 8.22
N CYS A 134 -10.35 -5.95 9.44
CA CYS A 134 -11.10 -6.29 10.65
C CYS A 134 -11.86 -5.05 11.13
N PRO A 135 -13.05 -4.74 10.57
CA PRO A 135 -13.75 -3.50 10.85
C PRO A 135 -14.20 -3.42 12.31
N TYR A 136 -13.76 -2.38 13.02
CA TYR A 136 -14.10 -2.17 14.43
C TYR A 136 -15.62 -2.06 14.67
N LYS A 137 -16.37 -1.55 13.69
CA LYS A 137 -17.82 -1.46 13.74
C LYS A 137 -18.50 -2.83 13.85
N CYS A 138 -17.88 -3.88 13.28
CA CYS A 138 -18.42 -5.23 13.23
C CYS A 138 -17.89 -6.15 14.35
N LYS A 139 -17.14 -5.63 15.33
CA LYS A 139 -16.53 -6.45 16.39
C LYS A 139 -17.54 -7.25 17.24
N SER A 140 -18.77 -6.76 17.33
CA SER A 140 -19.87 -7.40 18.07
C SER A 140 -21.06 -7.76 17.17
N SER A 141 -20.93 -7.59 15.84
CA SER A 141 -21.99 -7.88 14.88
C SER A 141 -21.94 -9.32 14.42
N LEU A 142 -23.12 -9.89 14.12
CA LEU A 142 -23.26 -11.19 13.44
C LEU A 142 -23.13 -11.08 11.93
N LYS A 143 -23.13 -9.85 11.39
CA LYS A 143 -23.02 -9.56 9.96
C LYS A 143 -21.98 -8.49 9.69
N ILE A 144 -21.26 -8.68 8.60
CA ILE A 144 -20.32 -7.68 8.08
C ILE A 144 -21.12 -6.68 7.24
N GLU A 145 -21.25 -5.45 7.74
CA GLU A 145 -21.88 -4.32 7.04
C GLU A 145 -20.86 -3.20 6.91
N VAL A 146 -20.30 -3.06 5.70
CA VAL A 146 -19.27 -2.07 5.38
C VAL A 146 -19.51 -1.50 3.98
N ASP A 147 -19.17 -0.23 3.77
CA ASP A 147 -19.41 0.52 2.53
C ASP A 147 -18.50 0.14 1.36
N TYR A 148 -17.43 -0.59 1.65
CA TYR A 148 -16.48 -1.05 0.64
C TYR A 148 -16.78 -2.46 0.08
N VAL A 149 -17.78 -3.17 0.62
CA VAL A 149 -18.29 -4.42 0.07
C VAL A 149 -19.67 -4.20 -0.50
N ILE A 150 -19.86 -4.57 -1.77
CA ILE A 150 -21.14 -4.48 -2.48
C ILE A 150 -21.61 -5.87 -2.89
N GLY A 151 -22.94 -6.04 -3.05
CA GLY A 151 -23.55 -7.33 -3.34
C GLY A 151 -24.15 -8.00 -2.11
N SER A 152 -24.66 -9.21 -2.29
CA SER A 152 -25.30 -10.01 -1.24
C SER A 152 -25.12 -11.51 -1.51
N GLY A 153 -25.24 -12.33 -0.45
CA GLY A 153 -25.14 -13.77 -0.55
C GLY A 153 -23.76 -14.25 -0.99
N THR A 154 -23.67 -14.90 -2.13
CA THR A 154 -22.42 -15.45 -2.69
C THR A 154 -21.70 -14.52 -3.67
N THR A 155 -22.27 -13.34 -3.95
CA THR A 155 -21.80 -12.42 -5.01
C THR A 155 -21.22 -11.12 -4.44
N PHE A 156 -20.47 -11.20 -3.36
CA PHE A 156 -19.76 -10.04 -2.81
C PHE A 156 -18.65 -9.57 -3.73
N GLN A 157 -18.54 -8.25 -3.90
CA GLN A 157 -17.49 -7.59 -4.66
C GLN A 157 -16.92 -6.42 -3.88
N LEU A 158 -15.65 -6.12 -4.10
CA LEU A 158 -15.03 -4.90 -3.60
C LEU A 158 -15.54 -3.71 -4.40
N ASN A 159 -16.02 -2.67 -3.71
CA ASN A 159 -16.51 -1.45 -4.38
C ASN A 159 -15.37 -0.82 -5.21
N PRO A 160 -15.51 -0.74 -6.55
CA PRO A 160 -14.44 -0.30 -7.45
C PRO A 160 -14.02 1.16 -7.20
N ASN A 161 -14.89 1.99 -6.63
CA ASN A 161 -14.61 3.39 -6.35
C ASN A 161 -14.04 3.63 -4.94
N HIS A 162 -14.01 2.59 -4.09
CA HIS A 162 -13.52 2.72 -2.73
C HIS A 162 -11.99 2.70 -2.68
N ARG A 163 -11.41 3.40 -1.68
CA ARG A 163 -9.96 3.46 -1.45
C ARG A 163 -9.28 2.09 -1.36
N HIS A 164 -9.98 1.08 -0.87
CA HIS A 164 -9.43 -0.28 -0.77
C HIS A 164 -9.24 -0.93 -2.14
N ASN A 165 -10.05 -0.57 -3.15
CA ASN A 165 -9.80 -1.06 -4.50
C ASN A 165 -8.49 -0.47 -5.07
N TYR A 166 -8.23 0.82 -4.87
CA TYR A 166 -6.93 1.41 -5.23
C TYR A 166 -5.78 0.73 -4.51
N GLN A 167 -5.94 0.45 -3.21
CA GLN A 167 -4.95 -0.24 -2.40
C GLN A 167 -4.62 -1.62 -2.97
N VAL A 168 -5.62 -2.50 -3.20
CA VAL A 168 -5.38 -3.86 -3.67
C VAL A 168 -4.86 -3.91 -5.10
N GLN A 169 -5.32 -3.03 -5.98
CA GLN A 169 -4.80 -2.92 -7.34
C GLN A 169 -3.34 -2.47 -7.34
N PHE A 170 -2.98 -1.51 -6.49
CA PHE A 170 -1.60 -1.06 -6.35
C PHE A 170 -0.70 -2.10 -5.67
N LEU A 171 -1.21 -2.88 -4.70
CA LEU A 171 -0.52 -4.06 -4.16
C LEU A 171 -0.13 -5.01 -5.29
N MET A 172 -1.10 -5.42 -6.10
CA MET A 172 -0.89 -6.36 -7.21
C MET A 172 0.08 -5.81 -8.25
N PHE A 173 -0.01 -4.51 -8.57
CA PHE A 173 0.92 -3.83 -9.48
C PHE A 173 2.38 -3.92 -8.99
N VAL A 174 2.62 -3.58 -7.71
CA VAL A 174 3.97 -3.59 -7.13
C VAL A 174 4.52 -5.01 -6.99
N LEU A 175 3.67 -5.96 -6.60
CA LEU A 175 4.04 -7.36 -6.36
C LEU A 175 4.11 -8.20 -7.65
N LYS A 176 3.55 -7.70 -8.76
CA LYS A 176 3.41 -8.43 -10.02
C LYS A 176 2.65 -9.76 -9.86
N VAL A 177 1.52 -9.70 -9.15
CA VAL A 177 0.62 -10.85 -8.95
C VAL A 177 -0.72 -10.60 -9.63
N SER A 178 -1.41 -11.67 -10.02
CA SER A 178 -2.63 -11.61 -10.84
C SER A 178 -3.91 -11.44 -10.03
N TYR A 179 -3.88 -11.67 -8.72
CA TYR A 179 -5.05 -11.52 -7.85
C TYR A 179 -4.67 -11.12 -6.43
N CYS A 180 -5.64 -10.52 -5.75
CA CYS A 180 -5.63 -10.26 -4.32
C CYS A 180 -6.89 -10.87 -3.69
N ASP A 181 -6.74 -11.69 -2.67
CA ASP A 181 -7.86 -12.11 -1.83
C ASP A 181 -8.07 -11.04 -0.75
N PHE A 182 -9.13 -10.26 -0.94
CA PHE A 182 -9.53 -9.22 0.00
C PHE A 182 -10.44 -9.85 1.06
N VAL A 183 -9.93 -9.91 2.29
CA VAL A 183 -10.57 -10.62 3.41
C VAL A 183 -11.18 -9.60 4.37
N VAL A 184 -12.48 -9.67 4.57
CA VAL A 184 -13.18 -8.91 5.62
C VAL A 184 -13.58 -9.88 6.72
N TRP A 185 -13.11 -9.63 7.93
CA TRP A 185 -13.29 -10.55 9.05
C TRP A 185 -13.92 -9.87 10.27
N SER A 186 -14.81 -10.59 10.93
CA SER A 186 -15.30 -10.30 12.27
C SER A 186 -15.32 -11.60 13.09
N PRO A 187 -15.49 -11.55 14.44
CA PRO A 187 -15.54 -12.76 15.25
C PRO A 187 -16.60 -13.79 14.84
N ASN A 188 -17.63 -13.35 14.13
CA ASN A 188 -18.82 -14.18 13.81
C ASN A 188 -19.01 -14.38 12.30
N ASP A 189 -18.15 -13.77 11.46
CA ASP A 189 -18.34 -13.79 10.01
C ASP A 189 -17.04 -13.52 9.25
N ILE A 190 -16.92 -14.08 8.05
CA ILE A 190 -15.81 -13.83 7.13
C ILE A 190 -16.33 -13.73 5.69
N VAL A 191 -15.89 -12.69 4.99
CA VAL A 191 -16.13 -12.49 3.55
C VAL A 191 -14.79 -12.48 2.85
N ILE A 192 -14.62 -13.37 1.86
CA ILE A 192 -13.41 -13.47 1.04
C ILE A 192 -13.79 -13.07 -0.38
N ILE A 193 -13.18 -12.02 -0.88
CA ILE A 193 -13.43 -11.48 -2.22
C ILE A 193 -12.15 -11.59 -3.03
N ARG A 194 -12.14 -12.44 -4.08
CA ARG A 194 -11.03 -12.49 -5.02
C ARG A 194 -11.13 -11.33 -6.01
N VAL A 195 -10.17 -10.43 -5.93
CA VAL A 195 -10.06 -9.27 -6.82
C VAL A 195 -9.00 -9.57 -7.87
N PRO A 196 -9.33 -9.64 -9.17
CA PRO A 196 -8.35 -9.78 -10.22
C PRO A 196 -7.59 -8.47 -10.46
N PHE A 197 -6.34 -8.57 -10.92
CA PHE A 197 -5.58 -7.40 -11.35
C PHE A 197 -6.21 -6.78 -12.60
N ASN A 198 -6.41 -5.48 -12.58
CA ASN A 198 -7.01 -4.71 -13.66
C ASN A 198 -6.01 -3.67 -14.17
N VAL A 199 -5.37 -3.96 -15.30
CA VAL A 199 -4.37 -3.11 -15.95
C VAL A 199 -4.97 -1.75 -16.29
N ASP A 200 -6.14 -1.73 -16.97
CA ASP A 200 -6.79 -0.48 -17.40
C ASP A 200 -7.16 0.42 -16.21
N PHE A 201 -7.50 -0.18 -15.07
CA PHE A 201 -7.76 0.59 -13.85
C PHE A 201 -6.47 1.23 -13.33
N CYS A 202 -5.36 0.50 -13.30
CA CYS A 202 -4.07 1.00 -12.85
C CYS A 202 -3.55 2.11 -13.76
N ASP A 203 -3.62 1.93 -15.07
CA ASP A 203 -3.14 2.91 -16.06
C ASP A 203 -3.83 4.28 -15.92
N ARG A 204 -5.10 4.29 -15.52
CA ARG A 204 -5.84 5.55 -15.30
C ARG A 204 -5.33 6.40 -14.14
N PHE A 205 -4.63 5.83 -13.17
CA PHE A 205 -4.22 6.60 -12.00
C PHE A 205 -2.71 6.64 -11.74
N LEU A 206 -1.91 5.75 -12.31
CA LEU A 206 -0.48 5.59 -11.96
C LEU A 206 0.38 6.81 -12.28
N ASP A 207 0.00 7.65 -13.24
CA ASP A 207 0.73 8.89 -13.54
C ASP A 207 0.69 9.88 -12.37
N LYS A 208 -0.43 9.95 -11.62
CA LYS A 208 -0.55 10.86 -10.49
C LYS A 208 0.41 10.58 -9.33
N PRO A 209 0.59 9.32 -8.86
CA PRO A 209 1.63 8.99 -7.89
C PRO A 209 3.06 9.30 -8.35
N VAL A 210 3.36 9.15 -9.65
CA VAL A 210 4.65 9.53 -10.21
C VAL A 210 4.85 11.04 -10.13
N ASP A 211 3.89 11.81 -10.65
CA ASP A 211 3.91 13.27 -10.63
C ASP A 211 3.96 13.83 -9.19
N PHE A 212 3.18 13.25 -8.28
CA PHE A 212 3.22 13.64 -6.86
C PHE A 212 4.58 13.35 -6.22
N HIS A 213 5.18 12.20 -6.54
CA HIS A 213 6.50 11.87 -6.02
C HIS A 213 7.57 12.87 -6.50
N GLU A 214 7.58 13.20 -7.77
CA GLU A 214 8.57 14.12 -8.37
C GLU A 214 8.40 15.57 -7.88
N ASN A 215 7.17 16.05 -7.80
CA ASN A 215 6.87 17.45 -7.52
C ASN A 215 6.57 17.76 -6.03
N CYS A 216 6.31 16.74 -5.20
CA CYS A 216 6.04 16.97 -3.79
C CYS A 216 6.99 16.20 -2.87
N VAL A 217 7.15 14.88 -3.08
CA VAL A 217 7.95 14.04 -2.17
C VAL A 217 9.44 14.37 -2.30
N MET A 218 9.96 14.44 -3.53
CA MET A 218 11.38 14.74 -3.76
C MET A 218 11.78 16.13 -3.24
N PRO A 219 11.05 17.23 -3.52
CA PRO A 219 11.36 18.53 -2.94
C PRO A 219 11.31 18.55 -1.41
N GLU A 220 10.37 17.83 -0.81
CA GLU A 220 10.31 17.73 0.65
C GLU A 220 11.53 17.03 1.22
N LEU A 221 11.94 15.90 0.66
CA LEU A 221 13.09 15.12 1.13
C LEU A 221 14.42 15.84 0.95
N LEU A 222 14.57 16.58 -0.15
CA LEU A 222 15.83 17.27 -0.48
C LEU A 222 16.02 18.55 0.31
N CYS A 223 14.98 19.38 0.45
CA CYS A 223 15.11 20.71 1.02
C CYS A 223 13.98 21.09 2.01
N LYS A 224 13.11 20.15 2.40
CA LYS A 224 11.97 20.40 3.30
C LYS A 224 11.04 21.51 2.79
N TYR A 225 10.86 21.56 1.47
CA TYR A 225 10.20 22.65 0.77
C TYR A 225 8.81 22.99 1.32
N PHE A 226 7.99 21.96 1.60
CA PHE A 226 6.65 22.14 2.12
C PHE A 226 6.59 22.26 3.65
N SER A 227 7.53 21.63 4.37
CA SER A 227 7.52 21.64 5.84
C SER A 227 8.12 22.90 6.44
N GLN A 228 9.11 23.50 5.81
CA GLN A 228 9.74 24.75 6.28
C GLN A 228 9.03 26.02 5.79
N GLY A 229 8.00 25.88 4.93
CA GLY A 229 7.21 27.02 4.46
C GLY A 229 8.01 28.01 3.62
N LEU A 230 8.97 27.52 2.84
CA LEU A 230 9.66 28.33 1.85
C LEU A 230 8.60 28.87 0.89
N LYS A 231 8.37 30.18 0.92
CA LYS A 231 7.44 30.84 -0.02
C LYS A 231 8.01 30.65 -1.40
N ALA A 232 7.35 29.84 -2.21
CA ALA A 232 7.71 29.66 -3.61
C ALA A 232 7.49 30.98 -4.34
N THR A 233 8.55 31.72 -4.57
CA THR A 233 8.56 32.86 -5.52
C THR A 233 8.64 32.36 -6.97
N THR A 234 8.93 31.07 -7.17
CA THR A 234 8.98 30.41 -8.48
C THR A 234 8.54 28.95 -8.35
N PRO A 235 7.76 28.39 -9.30
CA PRO A 235 7.46 26.97 -9.30
C PRO A 235 8.78 26.18 -9.40
N PHE A 236 8.92 25.18 -8.54
CA PHE A 236 10.07 24.27 -8.57
C PHE A 236 9.98 23.43 -9.85
N SER A 237 10.61 23.91 -10.94
CA SER A 237 10.73 23.14 -12.16
C SER A 237 12.01 22.32 -12.10
N VAL A 238 11.90 21.03 -11.81
CA VAL A 238 12.99 20.08 -12.06
C VAL A 238 13.12 19.95 -13.57
N ARG A 239 13.99 20.75 -14.18
CA ARG A 239 14.39 20.53 -15.57
C ARG A 239 15.27 19.28 -15.60
N TYR A 240 14.74 18.19 -16.12
CA TYR A 240 15.52 17.03 -16.49
C TYR A 240 16.58 17.45 -17.53
N CYS A 241 17.82 17.59 -17.11
CA CYS A 241 18.92 17.56 -18.03
C CYS A 241 19.20 16.09 -18.36
N LYS A 242 19.09 15.72 -19.63
CA LYS A 242 19.18 14.35 -20.15
C LYS A 242 20.51 13.63 -19.87
N TYR A 243 21.53 14.34 -19.33
CA TYR A 243 22.91 13.82 -19.27
C TYR A 243 23.72 14.10 -18.00
N SER A 244 23.20 14.79 -16.97
CA SER A 244 23.93 14.92 -15.70
C SER A 244 23.03 15.30 -14.53
N TRP A 245 23.21 14.62 -13.40
CA TRP A 245 22.60 14.95 -12.13
C TRP A 245 23.43 16.03 -11.42
N GLU A 246 23.42 17.25 -11.91
CA GLU A 246 23.99 18.37 -11.19
C GLU A 246 22.89 19.21 -10.54
N TYR A 247 22.87 19.17 -9.22
CA TYR A 247 21.97 19.97 -8.41
C TYR A 247 22.53 21.38 -8.29
N TYR A 248 21.87 22.35 -8.91
CA TYR A 248 22.06 23.75 -8.55
C TYR A 248 21.03 24.14 -7.48
N CYS A 249 21.50 24.25 -6.25
CA CYS A 249 20.80 24.97 -5.20
C CYS A 249 21.06 26.46 -5.48
N CYS A 250 20.11 27.18 -6.06
CA CYS A 250 20.18 28.63 -6.10
C CYS A 250 19.96 29.19 -4.69
N LYS A 251 20.94 29.97 -4.23
CA LYS A 251 20.89 30.77 -3.00
C LYS A 251 19.75 31.79 -3.04
#